data_e8388485457bc610b32d5c798f36f55e
#
_entry.id   e8388485457bc610b32d5c798f36f55e
#
_cell.length_a   1.000
_cell.length_b   1.000
_cell.length_c   1.000
_cell.angle_alpha   90.00
_cell.angle_beta   90.00
_cell.angle_gamma   90.00
#
_symmetry.space_group_name_H-M   'P 1'
#
loop_
_entity.id
_entity.type
_entity.pdbx_description
1 polymer ?
#
loop_
_entity_poly.entity_id
_entity_poly.type
_entity_poly.pdbx_seq_one_letter_code
_entity_poly.pdbx_strand_id
1 'polypeptide(L)'
;MKVRWPVLAAGLLFATILLAQVEEERTLELEGGARVAYTLRTHPADAHLPRPAADLAPDSALNSARLITLHLSSGDIEEAALLSNSPRRRFEVLQDYRESVGEAEFKRVFAQYADPQNRLIAEIAIDRHRLLVWDLREGATRIAGQYFVEIEGRYLIDDVPNDARTQLRWVLEAYRSGKIARP
;
A
#
# COMPACT_ATOMS: atom_id res chain seq x y z
N MET A 1 -51.49 48.56 -4.48
CA MET A 1 -51.38 47.06 -4.64
C MET A 1 -49.95 46.75 -4.85
N LYS A 2 -49.27 46.10 -3.88
CA LYS A 2 -47.87 45.65 -4.00
C LYS A 2 -47.91 44.12 -4.10
N VAL A 3 -47.59 43.59 -5.26
CA VAL A 3 -47.48 42.16 -5.53
C VAL A 3 -46.11 41.69 -5.01
N ARG A 4 -46.11 40.79 -4.00
CA ARG A 4 -44.89 40.08 -3.51
C ARG A 4 -44.77 38.75 -4.23
N TRP A 5 -43.68 38.54 -4.94
CA TRP A 5 -43.32 37.22 -5.52
C TRP A 5 -42.57 36.40 -4.49
N PRO A 6 -42.85 35.12 -4.31
CA PRO A 6 -42.04 34.25 -3.48
C PRO A 6 -40.82 33.78 -4.27
N VAL A 7 -39.65 33.99 -3.72
CA VAL A 7 -38.38 33.40 -4.21
C VAL A 7 -38.34 31.94 -3.75
N LEU A 8 -38.51 31.03 -4.69
CA LEU A 8 -38.25 29.59 -4.48
C LEU A 8 -36.73 29.35 -4.52
N ALA A 9 -36.12 29.11 -3.37
CA ALA A 9 -34.75 28.65 -3.26
C ALA A 9 -34.72 27.16 -3.57
N ALA A 10 -34.28 26.80 -4.77
CA ALA A 10 -33.98 25.43 -5.14
C ALA A 10 -32.64 25.02 -4.50
N GLY A 11 -32.70 24.30 -3.40
CA GLY A 11 -31.52 23.67 -2.78
C GLY A 11 -31.02 22.50 -3.65
N LEU A 12 -29.89 22.70 -4.32
CA LEU A 12 -29.15 21.62 -4.97
C LEU A 12 -28.50 20.75 -3.90
N LEU A 13 -29.11 19.60 -3.62
CA LEU A 13 -28.51 18.51 -2.85
C LEU A 13 -27.42 17.87 -3.73
N PHE A 14 -26.16 18.25 -3.51
CA PHE A 14 -25.03 17.48 -4.01
C PHE A 14 -24.93 16.17 -3.21
N ALA A 15 -25.45 15.10 -3.76
CA ALA A 15 -25.17 13.75 -3.27
C ALA A 15 -23.70 13.45 -3.60
N THR A 16 -22.82 13.59 -2.62
CA THR A 16 -21.46 13.04 -2.66
C THR A 16 -21.60 11.53 -2.67
N ILE A 17 -21.45 10.90 -3.84
CA ILE A 17 -21.29 9.46 -3.95
C ILE A 17 -19.92 9.15 -3.35
N LEU A 18 -19.90 8.78 -2.06
CA LEU A 18 -18.77 8.07 -1.47
C LEU A 18 -18.67 6.75 -2.24
N LEU A 19 -17.71 6.62 -3.14
CA LEU A 19 -17.30 5.32 -3.68
C LEU A 19 -16.78 4.52 -2.50
N ALA A 20 -17.66 3.72 -1.90
CA ALA A 20 -17.28 2.78 -0.86
C ALA A 20 -16.22 1.85 -1.48
N GLN A 21 -15.03 1.81 -0.89
CA GLN A 21 -14.03 0.82 -1.22
C GLN A 21 -14.67 -0.55 -0.97
N VAL A 22 -14.75 -1.36 -2.02
CA VAL A 22 -15.35 -2.69 -1.91
C VAL A 22 -14.32 -3.59 -1.25
N GLU A 23 -14.65 -4.04 -0.05
CA GLU A 23 -13.92 -5.10 0.63
C GLU A 23 -14.63 -6.42 0.35
N GLU A 24 -13.87 -7.43 -0.05
CA GLU A 24 -14.37 -8.75 -0.42
C GLU A 24 -13.63 -9.83 0.37
N GLU A 25 -14.36 -10.68 1.08
CA GLU A 25 -13.79 -11.86 1.72
C GLU A 25 -13.47 -12.93 0.68
N ARG A 26 -12.28 -13.47 0.73
CA ARG A 26 -11.77 -14.51 -0.15
C ARG A 26 -11.04 -15.61 0.60
N THR A 27 -10.89 -16.75 -0.05
CA THR A 27 -10.13 -17.88 0.47
C THR A 27 -9.18 -18.39 -0.61
N LEU A 28 -7.89 -18.54 -0.25
CA LEU A 28 -6.89 -19.21 -1.06
C LEU A 28 -6.77 -20.67 -0.60
N GLU A 29 -7.01 -21.62 -1.51
CA GLU A 29 -6.70 -23.02 -1.26
C GLU A 29 -5.25 -23.31 -1.59
N LEU A 30 -4.54 -23.89 -0.63
CA LEU A 30 -3.14 -24.30 -0.77
C LEU A 30 -3.04 -25.77 -1.18
N GLU A 31 -1.87 -26.16 -1.68
CA GLU A 31 -1.55 -27.56 -1.88
C GLU A 31 -1.62 -28.29 -0.53
N GLY A 32 -2.29 -29.46 -0.51
CA GLY A 32 -2.54 -30.21 0.74
C GLY A 32 -3.85 -29.85 1.46
N GLY A 33 -4.71 -28.97 0.87
CA GLY A 33 -6.05 -28.69 1.37
C GLY A 33 -6.14 -27.63 2.47
N ALA A 34 -5.01 -27.05 2.89
CA ALA A 34 -5.04 -25.93 3.82
C ALA A 34 -5.65 -24.68 3.15
N ARG A 35 -6.29 -23.83 3.94
CA ARG A 35 -6.98 -22.63 3.46
C ARG A 35 -6.50 -21.39 4.17
N VAL A 36 -6.37 -20.29 3.41
CA VAL A 36 -6.07 -18.96 3.91
C VAL A 36 -7.25 -18.05 3.62
N ALA A 37 -7.96 -17.64 4.65
CA ALA A 37 -9.01 -16.61 4.54
C ALA A 37 -8.34 -15.23 4.58
N TYR A 38 -8.80 -14.32 3.72
CA TYR A 38 -8.29 -12.95 3.65
C TYR A 38 -9.36 -12.01 3.10
N THR A 39 -9.22 -10.72 3.40
CA THR A 39 -10.03 -9.67 2.79
C THR A 39 -9.24 -9.01 1.66
N LEU A 40 -9.88 -8.85 0.51
CA LEU A 40 -9.36 -8.11 -0.64
C LEU A 40 -10.00 -6.73 -0.69
N ARG A 41 -9.17 -5.70 -0.81
CA ARG A 41 -9.58 -4.34 -1.13
C ARG A 41 -8.94 -3.91 -2.45
N THR A 42 -9.76 -3.37 -3.34
CA THR A 42 -9.28 -2.72 -4.58
C THR A 42 -9.20 -1.21 -4.38
N HIS A 43 -8.23 -0.59 -5.02
CA HIS A 43 -8.03 0.85 -5.00
C HIS A 43 -8.33 1.47 -6.36
N PRO A 44 -8.69 2.77 -6.43
CA PRO A 44 -8.73 3.51 -7.70
C PRO A 44 -7.40 3.42 -8.46
N ALA A 45 -7.45 3.50 -9.77
CA ALA A 45 -6.28 3.30 -10.63
C ALA A 45 -5.12 4.29 -10.35
N ASP A 46 -5.44 5.46 -9.83
CA ASP A 46 -4.51 6.54 -9.46
C ASP A 46 -4.13 6.57 -7.98
N ALA A 47 -4.65 5.63 -7.19
CA ALA A 47 -4.42 5.58 -5.74
C ALA A 47 -2.93 5.51 -5.36
N HIS A 48 -2.08 4.96 -6.24
CA HIS A 48 -0.64 4.81 -6.01
C HIS A 48 0.16 6.08 -6.25
N LEU A 49 -0.42 7.10 -6.88
CA LEU A 49 0.32 8.31 -7.24
C LEU A 49 0.88 9.04 -6.01
N PRO A 50 2.04 9.67 -6.15
CA PRO A 50 2.65 10.46 -5.08
C PRO A 50 1.70 11.55 -4.57
N ARG A 51 1.81 11.85 -3.27
CA ARG A 51 1.11 12.98 -2.62
C ARG A 51 2.13 13.85 -1.90
N PRO A 52 1.80 15.13 -1.65
CA PRO A 52 2.64 16.00 -0.83
C PRO A 52 2.91 15.36 0.55
N ALA A 53 4.14 15.47 1.05
CA ALA A 53 4.51 14.90 2.34
C ALA A 53 3.63 15.41 3.50
N ALA A 54 3.21 16.68 3.45
CA ALA A 54 2.35 17.29 4.46
C ALA A 54 0.95 16.66 4.57
N ASP A 55 0.53 15.94 3.52
CA ASP A 55 -0.78 15.27 3.46
C ASP A 55 -0.68 13.78 3.82
N LEU A 56 0.51 13.31 4.21
CA LEU A 56 0.78 11.90 4.50
C LEU A 56 0.94 11.67 6.00
N ALA A 57 0.21 10.69 6.51
CA ALA A 57 0.42 10.09 7.82
C ALA A 57 0.43 8.56 7.65
N PRO A 58 1.07 7.79 8.53
CA PRO A 58 1.09 6.32 8.44
C PRO A 58 -0.23 5.70 8.94
N ASP A 59 -1.37 6.26 8.55
CA ASP A 59 -2.74 5.91 8.93
C ASP A 59 -3.36 4.81 8.05
N SER A 60 -2.67 4.44 6.99
CA SER A 60 -3.01 3.34 6.10
C SER A 60 -1.74 2.71 5.52
N ALA A 61 -1.81 1.44 5.11
CA ALA A 61 -0.69 0.74 4.48
C ALA A 61 -0.17 1.51 3.24
N LEU A 62 -1.09 2.05 2.43
CA LEU A 62 -0.73 2.81 1.23
C LEU A 62 -0.03 4.14 1.56
N ASN A 63 -0.49 4.88 2.56
CA ASN A 63 0.18 6.12 2.97
C ASN A 63 1.55 5.85 3.58
N SER A 64 1.69 4.78 4.36
CA SER A 64 3.00 4.32 4.85
C SER A 64 3.94 3.94 3.72
N ALA A 65 3.45 3.24 2.69
CA ALA A 65 4.25 2.91 1.50
C ALA A 65 4.75 4.17 0.77
N ARG A 66 3.91 5.20 0.66
CA ARG A 66 4.29 6.50 0.06
C ARG A 66 5.35 7.22 0.89
N LEU A 67 5.17 7.29 2.22
CA LEU A 67 6.16 7.90 3.13
C LEU A 67 7.51 7.20 3.03
N ILE A 68 7.52 5.87 3.06
CA ILE A 68 8.74 5.07 2.92
C ILE A 68 9.42 5.34 1.58
N THR A 69 8.66 5.35 0.48
CA THR A 69 9.18 5.67 -0.86
C THR A 69 9.78 7.07 -0.89
N LEU A 70 9.11 8.05 -0.31
CA LEU A 70 9.58 9.43 -0.22
C LEU A 70 10.91 9.52 0.53
N HIS A 71 11.00 8.95 1.74
CA HIS A 71 12.21 8.98 2.55
C HIS A 71 13.37 8.24 1.87
N LEU A 72 13.13 7.03 1.36
CA LEU A 72 14.20 6.24 0.73
C LEU A 72 14.67 6.84 -0.61
N SER A 73 13.78 7.43 -1.40
CA SER A 73 14.18 8.11 -2.66
C SER A 73 14.95 9.40 -2.41
N SER A 74 14.79 10.03 -1.25
CA SER A 74 15.64 11.16 -0.81
C SER A 74 16.92 10.74 -0.09
N GLY A 75 17.03 9.45 0.28
CA GLY A 75 18.17 8.89 1.01
C GLY A 75 18.04 8.98 2.54
N ASP A 76 16.87 9.35 3.03
CA ASP A 76 16.56 9.50 4.45
C ASP A 76 16.20 8.13 5.06
N ILE A 77 17.24 7.35 5.37
CA ILE A 77 17.11 6.01 5.90
C ILE A 77 16.55 6.01 7.33
N GLU A 78 16.89 7.02 8.12
CA GLU A 78 16.49 7.11 9.53
C GLU A 78 14.97 7.23 9.64
N GLU A 79 14.36 8.19 8.95
CA GLU A 79 12.92 8.37 8.94
C GLU A 79 12.18 7.17 8.30
N ALA A 80 12.75 6.60 7.24
CA ALA A 80 12.19 5.38 6.65
C ALA A 80 12.19 4.19 7.61
N ALA A 81 13.24 4.05 8.43
CA ALA A 81 13.34 2.97 9.41
C ALA A 81 12.35 3.11 10.55
N LEU A 82 12.00 4.34 10.96
CA LEU A 82 10.97 4.59 11.97
C LEU A 82 9.55 4.17 11.54
N LEU A 83 9.36 3.89 10.25
CA LEU A 83 8.12 3.33 9.69
C LEU A 83 8.12 1.78 9.67
N SER A 84 8.93 1.14 10.48
CA SER A 84 9.00 -0.32 10.65
C SER A 84 8.64 -0.73 12.08
N ASN A 85 8.07 -1.94 12.25
CA ASN A 85 7.89 -2.57 13.57
C ASN A 85 9.21 -3.11 14.17
N SER A 86 10.35 -2.95 13.45
CA SER A 86 11.70 -3.26 13.88
C SER A 86 12.69 -2.18 13.39
N PRO A 87 12.61 -0.93 13.90
CA PRO A 87 13.31 0.22 13.32
C PRO A 87 14.82 0.05 13.24
N ARG A 88 15.45 -0.45 14.33
CA ARG A 88 16.90 -0.67 14.38
C ARG A 88 17.36 -1.64 13.28
N ARG A 89 16.70 -2.80 13.18
CA ARG A 89 17.03 -3.81 12.15
C ARG A 89 16.81 -3.25 10.75
N ARG A 90 15.72 -2.51 10.55
CA ARG A 90 15.42 -1.88 9.26
C ARG A 90 16.50 -0.88 8.87
N PHE A 91 16.94 -0.04 9.81
CA PHE A 91 18.03 0.91 9.58
C PHE A 91 19.33 0.20 9.16
N GLU A 92 19.75 -0.82 9.90
CA GLU A 92 20.95 -1.60 9.61
C GLU A 92 20.88 -2.19 8.17
N VAL A 93 19.78 -2.85 7.81
CA VAL A 93 19.58 -3.44 6.47
C VAL A 93 19.60 -2.38 5.35
N LEU A 94 18.97 -1.23 5.56
CA LEU A 94 18.96 -0.15 4.58
C LEU A 94 20.34 0.50 4.42
N GLN A 95 21.07 0.66 5.50
CA GLN A 95 22.44 1.17 5.49
C GLN A 95 23.36 0.22 4.73
N ASP A 96 23.37 -1.08 5.07
CA ASP A 96 24.16 -2.10 4.37
C ASP A 96 23.85 -2.10 2.87
N TYR A 97 22.58 -2.01 2.51
CA TYR A 97 22.18 -1.94 1.10
C TYR A 97 22.69 -0.68 0.41
N ARG A 98 22.54 0.49 1.04
CA ARG A 98 23.09 1.77 0.48
C ARG A 98 24.59 1.70 0.30
N GLU A 99 25.33 1.14 1.26
CA GLU A 99 26.78 0.96 1.17
C GLU A 99 27.17 0.01 0.02
N SER A 100 26.38 -1.04 -0.21
CA SER A 100 26.65 -2.04 -1.26
C SER A 100 26.42 -1.52 -2.68
N VAL A 101 25.40 -0.67 -2.90
CA VAL A 101 25.02 -0.18 -4.24
C VAL A 101 25.43 1.26 -4.51
N GLY A 102 25.76 2.02 -3.48
CA GLY A 102 26.02 3.46 -3.53
C GLY A 102 24.76 4.31 -3.45
N GLU A 103 24.92 5.56 -3.00
CA GLU A 103 23.80 6.45 -2.70
C GLU A 103 22.91 6.75 -3.91
N ALA A 104 23.50 6.99 -5.08
CA ALA A 104 22.75 7.33 -6.29
C ALA A 104 21.87 6.17 -6.75
N GLU A 105 22.39 4.94 -6.74
CA GLU A 105 21.65 3.74 -7.11
C GLU A 105 20.59 3.41 -6.06
N PHE A 106 20.89 3.56 -4.79
CA PHE A 106 19.93 3.40 -3.70
C PHE A 106 18.70 4.29 -3.92
N LYS A 107 18.89 5.59 -4.10
CA LYS A 107 17.81 6.55 -4.37
C LYS A 107 17.02 6.18 -5.63
N ARG A 108 17.71 5.80 -6.70
CA ARG A 108 17.09 5.40 -7.96
C ARG A 108 16.17 4.20 -7.79
N VAL A 109 16.64 3.17 -7.07
CA VAL A 109 15.85 1.93 -6.82
C VAL A 109 14.56 2.23 -6.08
N PHE A 110 14.59 3.12 -5.10
CA PHE A 110 13.37 3.45 -4.36
C PHE A 110 12.47 4.45 -5.07
N ALA A 111 13.04 5.36 -5.88
CA ALA A 111 12.24 6.30 -6.68
C ALA A 111 11.34 5.60 -7.71
N GLN A 112 11.72 4.41 -8.21
CA GLN A 112 10.88 3.66 -9.15
C GLN A 112 9.53 3.22 -8.57
N TYR A 113 9.38 3.10 -7.24
CA TYR A 113 8.07 2.82 -6.63
C TYR A 113 7.07 3.96 -6.79
N ALA A 114 7.54 5.18 -7.09
CA ALA A 114 6.71 6.34 -7.40
C ALA A 114 6.40 6.50 -8.90
N ASP A 115 6.82 5.56 -9.75
CA ASP A 115 6.58 5.62 -11.20
C ASP A 115 5.06 5.59 -11.47
N PRO A 116 4.51 6.57 -12.22
CA PRO A 116 3.09 6.61 -12.57
C PRO A 116 2.59 5.41 -13.37
N GLN A 117 3.48 4.66 -14.01
CA GLN A 117 3.12 3.44 -14.76
C GLN A 117 2.91 2.22 -13.86
N ASN A 118 3.36 2.26 -12.62
CA ASN A 118 3.08 1.20 -11.65
C ASN A 118 1.59 1.15 -11.34
N ARG A 119 1.14 0.03 -10.84
CA ARG A 119 -0.26 -0.16 -10.44
C ARG A 119 -0.32 -0.84 -9.07
N LEU A 120 -1.12 -0.29 -8.18
CA LEU A 120 -1.52 -1.00 -6.98
C LEU A 120 -2.68 -1.94 -7.36
N ILE A 121 -2.39 -3.25 -7.42
CA ILE A 121 -3.36 -4.26 -7.86
C ILE A 121 -4.38 -4.53 -6.76
N ALA A 122 -3.90 -4.71 -5.53
CA ALA A 122 -4.73 -5.10 -4.40
C ALA A 122 -4.09 -4.72 -3.07
N GLU A 123 -4.91 -4.51 -2.07
CA GLU A 123 -4.56 -4.56 -0.66
C GLU A 123 -5.22 -5.79 -0.05
N ILE A 124 -4.42 -6.66 0.54
CA ILE A 124 -4.87 -7.91 1.17
C ILE A 124 -4.74 -7.75 2.68
N ALA A 125 -5.81 -8.10 3.40
CA ALA A 125 -5.83 -8.03 4.85
C ALA A 125 -5.97 -9.43 5.48
N ILE A 126 -5.16 -9.71 6.51
CA ILE A 126 -5.32 -10.82 7.45
C ILE A 126 -5.13 -10.23 8.85
N ASP A 127 -6.17 -10.23 9.66
CA ASP A 127 -6.21 -9.55 10.96
C ASP A 127 -5.75 -8.08 10.84
N ARG A 128 -4.74 -7.68 11.61
CA ARG A 128 -4.14 -6.35 11.55
C ARG A 128 -3.01 -6.19 10.51
N HIS A 129 -2.71 -7.25 9.76
CA HIS A 129 -1.64 -7.25 8.76
C HIS A 129 -2.18 -6.91 7.38
N ARG A 130 -1.38 -6.22 6.59
CA ARG A 130 -1.70 -5.80 5.22
C ARG A 130 -0.57 -6.17 4.28
N LEU A 131 -0.96 -6.56 3.08
CA LEU A 131 -0.06 -6.75 1.95
C LEU A 131 -0.55 -5.84 0.81
N LEU A 132 0.27 -4.92 0.39
CA LEU A 132 0.08 -4.20 -0.87
C LEU A 132 0.71 -5.00 -2.00
N VAL A 133 -0.09 -5.35 -3.00
CA VAL A 133 0.34 -6.08 -4.20
C VAL A 133 0.51 -5.10 -5.34
N TRP A 134 1.73 -4.99 -5.84
CA TRP A 134 2.13 -4.05 -6.90
C TRP A 134 2.42 -4.77 -8.20
N ASP A 135 2.00 -4.16 -9.30
CA ASP A 135 2.49 -4.44 -10.66
C ASP A 135 3.51 -3.35 -11.02
N LEU A 136 4.79 -3.68 -10.91
CA LEU A 136 5.89 -2.76 -11.20
C LEU A 136 6.28 -2.89 -12.67
N ARG A 137 6.36 -1.76 -13.36
CA ARG A 137 6.60 -1.67 -14.81
C ARG A 137 8.06 -1.34 -15.15
N GLU A 138 9.01 -1.98 -14.50
CA GLU A 138 10.41 -1.84 -14.83
C GLU A 138 10.86 -2.93 -15.82
N GLY A 139 10.88 -2.61 -17.12
CA GLY A 139 11.34 -3.50 -18.19
C GLY A 139 10.41 -4.69 -18.45
N ALA A 140 10.21 -5.56 -17.48
CA ALA A 140 9.22 -6.63 -17.48
C ALA A 140 8.26 -6.46 -16.30
N THR A 141 6.97 -6.74 -16.51
CA THR A 141 5.95 -6.69 -15.45
C THR A 141 6.35 -7.60 -14.28
N ARG A 142 6.55 -7.05 -13.10
CA ARG A 142 6.94 -7.78 -11.90
C ARG A 142 5.93 -7.56 -10.78
N ILE A 143 5.40 -8.64 -10.22
CA ILE A 143 4.56 -8.57 -9.03
C ILE A 143 5.44 -8.47 -7.80
N ALA A 144 5.30 -7.36 -7.08
CA ALA A 144 5.97 -7.09 -5.81
C ALA A 144 4.96 -6.99 -4.66
N GLY A 145 5.42 -7.22 -3.44
CA GLY A 145 4.61 -7.12 -2.23
C GLY A 145 5.31 -6.28 -1.18
N GLN A 146 4.53 -5.43 -0.49
CA GLN A 146 4.97 -4.72 0.70
C GLN A 146 4.06 -5.11 1.86
N TYR A 147 4.66 -5.51 2.98
CA TYR A 147 3.94 -6.01 4.15
C TYR A 147 3.92 -4.96 5.24
N PHE A 148 2.75 -4.75 5.81
CA PHE A 148 2.50 -3.80 6.89
C PHE A 148 1.75 -4.47 8.03
N VAL A 149 1.91 -3.91 9.23
CA VAL A 149 1.14 -4.27 10.42
C VAL A 149 0.62 -3.01 11.08
N GLU A 150 -0.64 -3.04 11.51
CA GLU A 150 -1.23 -1.96 12.28
C GLU A 150 -0.82 -2.07 13.75
N ILE A 151 -0.21 -1.02 14.27
CA ILE A 151 0.18 -0.89 15.68
C ILE A 151 -0.24 0.51 16.14
N GLU A 152 -1.14 0.59 17.10
CA GLU A 152 -1.63 1.84 17.69
C GLU A 152 -2.15 2.84 16.64
N GLY A 153 -2.90 2.36 15.65
CA GLY A 153 -3.47 3.16 14.57
C GLY A 153 -2.46 3.60 13.49
N ARG A 154 -1.23 3.09 13.53
CA ARG A 154 -0.20 3.33 12.53
C ARG A 154 0.11 2.05 11.77
N TYR A 155 0.27 2.17 10.45
CA TYR A 155 0.71 1.06 9.61
C TYR A 155 2.22 1.12 9.43
N LEU A 156 2.92 0.15 9.99
CA LEU A 156 4.38 0.03 9.96
C LEU A 156 4.79 -1.14 9.05
N ILE A 157 5.97 -1.07 8.43
CA ILE A 157 6.54 -2.23 7.73
C ILE A 157 6.62 -3.40 8.69
N ASP A 158 6.10 -4.55 8.27
CA ASP A 158 6.09 -5.79 9.05
C ASP A 158 7.39 -6.58 8.82
N ASP A 159 8.42 -6.25 9.59
CA ASP A 159 9.74 -6.89 9.52
C ASP A 159 9.88 -8.08 10.48
N VAL A 160 8.99 -8.19 11.46
CA VAL A 160 9.00 -9.28 12.44
C VAL A 160 8.25 -10.50 11.87
N PRO A 161 8.91 -11.67 11.76
CA PRO A 161 8.25 -12.89 11.30
C PRO A 161 7.03 -13.26 12.17
N ASN A 162 5.92 -13.59 11.51
CA ASN A 162 4.68 -14.03 12.14
C ASN A 162 3.84 -14.87 11.17
N ASP A 163 2.78 -15.52 11.67
CA ASP A 163 1.94 -16.41 10.89
C ASP A 163 1.12 -15.66 9.82
N ALA A 164 0.54 -14.50 10.16
CA ALA A 164 -0.23 -13.70 9.22
C ALA A 164 0.62 -13.25 8.03
N ARG A 165 1.87 -12.79 8.29
CA ARG A 165 2.81 -12.46 7.23
C ARG A 165 3.17 -13.67 6.35
N THR A 166 3.27 -14.85 6.94
CA THR A 166 3.51 -16.09 6.18
C THR A 166 2.31 -16.39 5.27
N GLN A 167 1.10 -16.26 5.77
CA GLN A 167 -0.13 -16.44 4.98
C GLN A 167 -0.23 -15.40 3.86
N LEU A 168 0.04 -14.12 4.14
CA LEU A 168 0.09 -13.06 3.13
C LEU A 168 1.13 -13.35 2.03
N ARG A 169 2.27 -13.95 2.37
CA ARG A 169 3.26 -14.39 1.39
C ARG A 169 2.70 -15.47 0.45
N TRP A 170 1.91 -16.42 0.94
CA TRP A 170 1.25 -17.40 0.08
C TRP A 170 0.27 -16.75 -0.89
N VAL A 171 -0.49 -15.73 -0.44
CA VAL A 171 -1.37 -14.95 -1.32
C VAL A 171 -0.55 -14.21 -2.40
N LEU A 172 0.59 -13.60 -2.03
CA LEU A 172 1.48 -12.94 -3.01
C LEU A 172 2.00 -13.93 -4.05
N GLU A 173 2.43 -15.13 -3.65
CA GLU A 173 2.89 -16.16 -4.58
C GLU A 173 1.76 -16.65 -5.50
N ALA A 174 0.52 -16.68 -5.03
CA ALA A 174 -0.64 -17.00 -5.86
C ALA A 174 -0.89 -15.93 -6.95
N TYR A 175 -0.63 -14.64 -6.66
CA TYR A 175 -0.64 -13.58 -7.68
C TYR A 175 0.53 -13.75 -8.67
N ARG A 176 1.72 -14.05 -8.18
CA ARG A 176 2.93 -14.25 -9.03
C ARG A 176 2.79 -15.42 -9.99
N SER A 177 2.23 -16.52 -9.50
CA SER A 177 1.99 -17.74 -10.30
C SER A 177 0.77 -17.65 -11.22
N GLY A 178 -0.05 -16.57 -11.12
CA GLY A 178 -1.28 -16.44 -11.88
C GLY A 178 -2.45 -17.28 -11.36
N LYS A 179 -2.31 -17.92 -10.18
CA LYS A 179 -3.39 -18.65 -9.51
C LYS A 179 -4.53 -17.71 -9.09
N ILE A 180 -4.19 -16.49 -8.71
CA ILE A 180 -5.13 -15.38 -8.52
C ILE A 180 -5.02 -14.46 -9.73
N ALA A 181 -6.15 -14.26 -10.43
CA ALA A 181 -6.22 -13.33 -11.55
C ALA A 181 -5.98 -11.88 -11.07
N ARG A 182 -5.28 -11.10 -11.90
CA ARG A 182 -5.13 -9.65 -11.67
C ARG A 182 -6.44 -8.97 -12.02
N PRO A 183 -6.92 -8.00 -11.22
CA PRO A 183 -8.10 -7.21 -11.53
C PRO A 183 -7.91 -6.29 -12.73
#